data_66033fd0c3350dec70bdf259b8672579
#
_entry.id   66033fd0c3350dec70bdf259b8672579
#
_cell.length_a   1.000
_cell.length_b   1.000
_cell.length_c   1.000
_cell.angle_alpha   90.00
_cell.angle_beta   90.00
_cell.angle_gamma   90.00
#
_symmetry.space_group_name_H-M   'P 1'
#
loop_
_entity.id
_entity.type
_entity.pdbx_description
1 polymer ?
#
loop_
_entity_poly.entity_id
_entity_poly.type
_entity_poly.pdbx_seq_one_letter_code
_entity_poly.pdbx_strand_id
1 'polypeptide(L)'
;MELKKIFLVLIVLAASFQICFGQEQRQAFLVDEFGKLCSEEVMARYDGFMVQLGNDPSAAGYFVFYGDEKFEGRNLNFISYLKDIYPNFRKFDKSRLAVLRGENRSQMHIQFWVVPAGANPPTPEKEFIQPKPDKTTLFDKNRADFHKADDGKLEIYSNSFLDYLGCEFSPNVSEFAKTLIDSPELTGYLVIYTKFGKGLKRGNQVSAFAVNDLTRRYKVPRNRLKTIYGGNRENPEIELWFVPKNDKPPTPKPDLKPQK
;
A
#
# COMPACT_ATOMS: atom_id res chain seq x y z
N MET A 1 -71.23 11.90 2.54
CA MET A 1 -70.20 11.18 3.30
C MET A 1 -68.95 10.80 2.45
N GLU A 2 -69.18 10.66 1.16
CA GLU A 2 -68.09 10.25 0.20
C GLU A 2 -67.11 11.33 -0.13
N LEU A 3 -67.52 12.59 -0.30
CA LEU A 3 -66.66 13.71 -0.72
C LEU A 3 -65.53 14.03 0.32
N LYS A 4 -65.86 13.90 1.62
CA LYS A 4 -64.88 14.11 2.71
C LYS A 4 -63.80 13.03 2.74
N LYS A 5 -64.13 11.77 2.38
CA LYS A 5 -63.17 10.67 2.30
C LYS A 5 -62.23 10.84 1.13
N ILE A 6 -62.71 11.29 -0.01
CA ILE A 6 -61.87 11.59 -1.20
C ILE A 6 -60.91 12.73 -0.91
N PHE A 7 -61.35 13.78 -0.21
CA PHE A 7 -60.52 14.92 0.16
C PHE A 7 -59.41 14.53 1.15
N LEU A 8 -59.71 13.63 2.10
CA LEU A 8 -58.71 13.12 3.05
C LEU A 8 -57.63 12.27 2.39
N VAL A 9 -58.01 11.43 1.42
CA VAL A 9 -57.10 10.59 0.64
C VAL A 9 -56.18 11.47 -0.23
N LEU A 10 -56.69 12.53 -0.83
CA LEU A 10 -55.87 13.47 -1.61
C LEU A 10 -54.88 14.25 -0.77
N ILE A 11 -55.24 14.64 0.46
CA ILE A 11 -54.31 15.32 1.38
C ILE A 11 -53.18 14.36 1.83
N VAL A 12 -53.50 13.09 2.12
CA VAL A 12 -52.51 12.08 2.49
C VAL A 12 -51.56 11.78 1.33
N LEU A 13 -52.09 11.68 0.11
CA LEU A 13 -51.27 11.51 -1.10
C LEU A 13 -50.38 12.72 -1.39
N ALA A 14 -50.86 13.94 -1.21
CA ALA A 14 -50.09 15.17 -1.39
C ALA A 14 -48.97 15.30 -0.32
N ALA A 15 -49.27 14.93 0.94
CA ALA A 15 -48.30 14.93 2.01
C ALA A 15 -47.18 13.86 1.79
N SER A 16 -47.53 12.68 1.25
CA SER A 16 -46.58 11.63 0.89
C SER A 16 -45.64 12.05 -0.25
N PHE A 17 -46.10 12.88 -1.16
CA PHE A 17 -45.33 13.39 -2.30
C PHE A 17 -44.29 14.45 -1.86
N GLN A 18 -44.56 15.22 -0.82
CA GLN A 18 -43.61 16.23 -0.33
C GLN A 18 -42.45 15.64 0.45
N ILE A 19 -42.56 14.46 1.02
CA ILE A 19 -41.48 13.76 1.73
C ILE A 19 -40.41 13.25 0.77
N CYS A 20 -40.75 12.98 -0.50
CA CYS A 20 -39.82 12.52 -1.53
C CYS A 20 -38.89 13.62 -2.14
N PHE A 21 -39.27 14.90 -2.03
CA PHE A 21 -38.56 16.00 -2.71
C PHE A 21 -37.57 16.75 -1.84
N GLY A 22 -37.36 16.37 -0.59
CA GLY A 22 -36.56 17.15 0.37
C GLY A 22 -35.28 16.51 0.84
N GLN A 23 -34.81 15.40 0.30
CA GLN A 23 -33.47 14.93 0.59
C GLN A 23 -32.49 15.69 -0.29
N GLU A 24 -31.91 16.75 0.26
CA GLU A 24 -30.71 17.36 -0.27
C GLU A 24 -29.70 16.26 -0.51
N GLN A 25 -29.40 15.99 -1.79
CA GLN A 25 -28.51 14.90 -2.17
C GLN A 25 -27.12 15.23 -1.60
N ARG A 26 -26.81 14.64 -0.45
CA ARG A 26 -25.50 14.81 0.18
C ARG A 26 -24.44 14.40 -0.83
N GLN A 27 -23.42 15.22 -0.99
CA GLN A 27 -22.31 14.96 -1.91
C GLN A 27 -21.06 14.57 -1.13
N ALA A 28 -20.25 13.72 -1.75
CA ALA A 28 -18.90 13.47 -1.27
C ALA A 28 -18.08 14.78 -1.32
N PHE A 29 -17.26 15.01 -0.32
CA PHE A 29 -16.40 16.19 -0.28
C PHE A 29 -14.95 15.84 0.07
N LEU A 30 -14.03 16.55 -0.58
CA LEU A 30 -12.60 16.45 -0.35
C LEU A 30 -12.27 17.12 0.98
N VAL A 31 -11.60 16.39 1.87
CA VAL A 31 -11.13 16.89 3.16
C VAL A 31 -9.70 17.39 3.05
N ASP A 32 -8.85 16.61 2.36
CA ASP A 32 -7.44 16.91 2.23
C ASP A 32 -6.84 16.23 0.99
N GLU A 33 -5.77 16.82 0.46
CA GLU A 33 -4.97 16.20 -0.60
C GLU A 33 -3.50 16.57 -0.45
N PHE A 34 -2.62 15.61 -0.78
CA PHE A 34 -1.18 15.82 -0.67
C PHE A 34 -0.38 14.83 -1.53
N GLY A 35 0.88 15.18 -1.76
CA GLY A 35 1.87 14.30 -2.39
C GLY A 35 2.68 13.51 -1.36
N LYS A 36 3.94 13.24 -1.68
CA LYS A 36 4.86 12.54 -0.77
C LYS A 36 5.16 13.44 0.45
N LEU A 37 4.84 12.93 1.64
CA LEU A 37 5.10 13.55 2.93
C LEU A 37 5.82 12.58 3.86
N CYS A 38 6.38 13.08 4.94
CA CYS A 38 6.87 12.27 6.05
C CYS A 38 5.69 11.64 6.81
N SER A 39 5.94 10.54 7.50
CA SER A 39 4.89 9.76 8.17
C SER A 39 4.14 10.56 9.24
N GLU A 40 4.83 11.41 9.99
CA GLU A 40 4.21 12.25 11.03
C GLU A 40 3.20 13.21 10.43
N GLU A 41 3.51 13.79 9.27
CA GLU A 41 2.59 14.68 8.55
C GLU A 41 1.39 13.88 8.00
N VAL A 42 1.63 12.68 7.44
CA VAL A 42 0.55 11.79 6.99
C VAL A 42 -0.35 11.41 8.15
N MET A 43 0.23 11.05 9.32
CA MET A 43 -0.55 10.70 10.52
C MET A 43 -1.42 11.86 11.01
N ALA A 44 -0.85 13.07 11.08
CA ALA A 44 -1.61 14.26 11.53
C ALA A 44 -2.80 14.55 10.62
N ARG A 45 -2.61 14.45 9.29
CA ARG A 45 -3.68 14.63 8.30
C ARG A 45 -4.73 13.53 8.41
N TYR A 46 -4.29 12.28 8.62
CA TYR A 46 -5.17 11.16 8.79
C TYR A 46 -5.99 11.26 10.09
N ASP A 47 -5.39 11.71 11.19
CA ASP A 47 -6.12 11.97 12.44
C ASP A 47 -7.21 13.04 12.24
N GLY A 48 -6.88 14.13 11.53
CA GLY A 48 -7.87 15.14 11.14
C GLY A 48 -9.02 14.57 10.30
N PHE A 49 -8.71 13.68 9.37
CA PHE A 49 -9.71 12.99 8.57
C PHE A 49 -10.60 12.06 9.42
N MET A 50 -10.03 11.31 10.36
CA MET A 50 -10.82 10.47 11.28
C MET A 50 -11.76 11.29 12.17
N VAL A 51 -11.35 12.49 12.58
CA VAL A 51 -12.24 13.43 13.31
C VAL A 51 -13.44 13.80 12.44
N GLN A 52 -13.23 14.11 11.16
CA GLN A 52 -14.35 14.42 10.25
C GLN A 52 -15.32 13.23 10.10
N LEU A 53 -14.79 12.00 9.96
CA LEU A 53 -15.60 10.79 9.95
C LEU A 53 -16.32 10.53 11.28
N GLY A 54 -15.72 10.93 12.40
CA GLY A 54 -16.34 10.87 13.73
C GLY A 54 -17.55 11.75 13.87
N ASN A 55 -17.59 12.90 13.20
CA ASN A 55 -18.70 13.84 13.21
C ASN A 55 -19.94 13.32 12.46
N ASP A 56 -19.76 12.35 11.52
CA ASP A 56 -20.85 11.65 10.86
C ASP A 56 -20.60 10.13 10.91
N PRO A 57 -21.14 9.41 11.90
CA PRO A 57 -20.95 7.96 12.02
C PRO A 57 -21.50 7.15 10.84
N SER A 58 -22.39 7.73 10.04
CA SER A 58 -22.97 7.09 8.85
C SER A 58 -22.11 7.27 7.59
N ALA A 59 -21.15 8.19 7.61
CA ALA A 59 -20.28 8.46 6.48
C ALA A 59 -19.17 7.41 6.34
N ALA A 60 -18.74 7.18 5.10
CA ALA A 60 -17.56 6.39 4.75
C ALA A 60 -16.38 7.30 4.36
N GLY A 61 -15.19 6.83 4.66
CA GLY A 61 -13.93 7.47 4.26
C GLY A 61 -13.38 6.82 2.99
N TYR A 62 -13.03 7.63 2.01
CA TYR A 62 -12.42 7.16 0.78
C TYR A 62 -11.06 7.82 0.58
N PHE A 63 -10.08 6.98 0.25
CA PHE A 63 -8.77 7.42 -0.20
C PHE A 63 -8.68 7.24 -1.72
N VAL A 64 -8.53 8.32 -2.48
CA VAL A 64 -8.18 8.23 -3.90
C VAL A 64 -6.66 8.30 -3.99
N PHE A 65 -6.04 7.20 -4.36
CA PHE A 65 -4.59 7.03 -4.33
C PHE A 65 -4.01 6.89 -5.73
N TYR A 66 -3.11 7.80 -6.09
CA TYR A 66 -2.31 7.78 -7.30
C TYR A 66 -0.88 7.44 -6.92
N GLY A 67 -0.43 6.23 -7.25
CA GLY A 67 0.88 5.73 -6.85
C GLY A 67 2.05 6.34 -7.61
N ASP A 68 3.26 6.11 -7.12
CA ASP A 68 4.50 6.37 -7.86
C ASP A 68 4.69 5.28 -8.91
N GLU A 69 4.92 5.68 -10.17
CA GLU A 69 5.13 4.75 -11.28
C GLU A 69 6.39 3.89 -11.16
N LYS A 70 7.35 4.30 -10.32
CA LYS A 70 8.65 3.63 -10.19
C LYS A 70 8.64 2.43 -9.25
N PHE A 71 7.83 2.49 -8.18
CA PHE A 71 7.93 1.54 -7.08
C PHE A 71 6.56 1.04 -6.61
N GLU A 72 6.04 0.05 -7.32
CA GLU A 72 4.72 -0.52 -7.01
C GLU A 72 4.62 -1.10 -5.59
N GLY A 73 5.68 -1.72 -5.09
CA GLY A 73 5.71 -2.23 -3.72
C GLY A 73 5.47 -1.15 -2.67
N ARG A 74 6.01 0.05 -2.87
CA ARG A 74 5.76 1.19 -1.99
C ARG A 74 4.33 1.69 -2.05
N ASN A 75 3.74 1.69 -3.24
CA ASN A 75 2.34 2.05 -3.43
C ASN A 75 1.43 1.12 -2.63
N LEU A 76 1.63 -0.19 -2.76
CA LEU A 76 0.85 -1.20 -2.05
C LEU A 76 1.05 -1.13 -0.54
N ASN A 77 2.26 -0.83 -0.10
CA ASN A 77 2.58 -0.61 1.30
C ASN A 77 1.80 0.58 1.89
N PHE A 78 1.76 1.68 1.15
CA PHE A 78 1.04 2.87 1.58
C PHE A 78 -0.47 2.63 1.62
N ILE A 79 -1.01 1.89 0.64
CA ILE A 79 -2.43 1.48 0.63
C ILE A 79 -2.75 0.62 1.87
N SER A 80 -1.89 -0.35 2.20
CA SER A 80 -2.05 -1.18 3.41
C SER A 80 -1.98 -0.33 4.69
N TYR A 81 -1.09 0.65 4.73
CA TYR A 81 -1.01 1.59 5.84
C TYR A 81 -2.33 2.36 6.03
N LEU A 82 -2.88 2.92 4.96
CA LEU A 82 -4.12 3.69 5.01
C LEU A 82 -5.34 2.84 5.40
N LYS A 83 -5.43 1.63 4.86
CA LYS A 83 -6.63 0.81 5.00
C LYS A 83 -6.63 -0.06 6.26
N ASP A 84 -5.48 -0.54 6.67
CA ASP A 84 -5.38 -1.56 7.70
C ASP A 84 -4.51 -1.15 8.89
N ILE A 85 -3.29 -0.69 8.66
CA ILE A 85 -2.30 -0.51 9.74
C ILE A 85 -2.68 0.65 10.64
N TYR A 86 -2.85 1.83 10.09
CA TYR A 86 -3.15 3.03 10.87
C TYR A 86 -4.53 3.01 11.53
N PRO A 87 -5.61 2.60 10.82
CA PRO A 87 -6.92 2.43 11.47
C PRO A 87 -6.90 1.46 12.64
N ASN A 88 -6.20 0.32 12.51
CA ASN A 88 -6.07 -0.64 13.62
C ASN A 88 -5.32 -0.01 14.81
N PHE A 89 -4.26 0.76 14.55
CA PHE A 89 -3.53 1.48 15.60
C PHE A 89 -4.41 2.47 16.34
N ARG A 90 -5.27 3.20 15.63
CA ARG A 90 -6.23 4.17 16.20
C ARG A 90 -7.52 3.51 16.70
N LYS A 91 -7.68 2.19 16.58
CA LYS A 91 -8.91 1.46 16.91
C LYS A 91 -10.14 2.00 16.16
N PHE A 92 -9.92 2.47 14.92
CA PHE A 92 -10.98 2.97 14.06
C PHE A 92 -11.64 1.81 13.30
N ASP A 93 -12.95 1.91 13.07
CA ASP A 93 -13.68 0.90 12.28
C ASP A 93 -13.28 0.99 10.80
N LYS A 94 -12.38 0.11 10.38
CA LYS A 94 -11.88 0.06 9.02
C LYS A 94 -12.89 -0.40 7.97
N SER A 95 -14.04 -0.95 8.37
CA SER A 95 -15.13 -1.26 7.43
C SER A 95 -15.72 0.00 6.78
N ARG A 96 -15.53 1.15 7.44
CA ARG A 96 -15.90 2.47 6.94
C ARG A 96 -14.88 3.09 5.97
N LEU A 97 -13.76 2.41 5.69
CA LEU A 97 -12.67 2.94 4.87
C LEU A 97 -12.55 2.17 3.55
N ALA A 98 -12.38 2.87 2.46
CA ALA A 98 -12.13 2.32 1.13
C ALA A 98 -10.96 3.03 0.44
N VAL A 99 -10.23 2.29 -0.37
CA VAL A 99 -9.19 2.85 -1.24
C VAL A 99 -9.61 2.66 -2.69
N LEU A 100 -9.67 3.77 -3.41
CA LEU A 100 -9.84 3.81 -4.86
C LEU A 100 -8.50 4.14 -5.48
N ARG A 101 -8.08 3.32 -6.41
CA ARG A 101 -6.79 3.49 -7.03
C ARG A 101 -6.92 4.11 -8.41
N GLY A 102 -6.28 5.28 -8.58
CA GLY A 102 -6.09 5.91 -9.87
C GLY A 102 -4.78 5.50 -10.54
N GLU A 103 -4.58 5.89 -11.79
CA GLU A 103 -3.35 5.65 -12.55
C GLU A 103 -2.11 6.13 -11.79
N ASN A 104 -1.00 5.40 -11.87
CA ASN A 104 0.26 5.82 -11.29
C ASN A 104 0.77 7.10 -11.96
N ARG A 105 1.40 7.96 -11.18
CA ARG A 105 1.96 9.24 -11.61
C ARG A 105 3.47 9.28 -11.38
N SER A 106 4.14 10.27 -11.93
CA SER A 106 5.57 10.50 -11.69
C SER A 106 5.90 10.77 -10.21
N GLN A 107 4.89 11.20 -9.46
CA GLN A 107 4.93 11.38 -8.00
C GLN A 107 3.62 10.90 -7.40
N MET A 108 3.72 10.25 -6.23
CA MET A 108 2.55 9.84 -5.45
C MET A 108 1.67 11.03 -5.11
N HIS A 109 0.35 10.84 -5.22
CA HIS A 109 -0.66 11.81 -4.80
C HIS A 109 -1.83 11.09 -4.16
N ILE A 110 -2.40 11.66 -3.12
CA ILE A 110 -3.50 11.08 -2.38
C ILE A 110 -4.54 12.14 -2.03
N GLN A 111 -5.80 11.74 -2.03
CA GLN A 111 -6.93 12.55 -1.63
C GLN A 111 -7.74 11.82 -0.55
N PHE A 112 -8.15 12.53 0.48
CA PHE A 112 -9.02 12.06 1.56
C PHE A 112 -10.42 12.63 1.37
N TRP A 113 -11.41 11.75 1.22
CA TRP A 113 -12.79 12.10 0.95
C TRP A 113 -13.72 11.57 2.03
N VAL A 114 -14.64 12.40 2.50
CA VAL A 114 -15.79 11.97 3.30
C VAL A 114 -16.99 11.79 2.37
N VAL A 115 -17.59 10.62 2.44
CA VAL A 115 -18.77 10.25 1.64
C VAL A 115 -19.93 10.00 2.59
N PRO A 116 -20.86 10.97 2.75
CA PRO A 116 -22.05 10.80 3.55
C PRO A 116 -22.93 9.64 3.04
N ALA A 117 -23.75 9.05 3.91
CA ALA A 117 -24.68 8.00 3.52
C ALA A 117 -25.57 8.45 2.36
N GLY A 118 -25.64 7.63 1.31
CA GLY A 118 -26.42 7.90 0.09
C GLY A 118 -25.71 8.78 -0.95
N ALA A 119 -24.52 9.31 -0.66
CA ALA A 119 -23.69 10.00 -1.64
C ALA A 119 -22.92 9.02 -2.52
N ASN A 120 -22.62 9.42 -3.76
CA ASN A 120 -21.74 8.65 -4.64
C ASN A 120 -20.29 8.79 -4.19
N PRO A 121 -19.49 7.71 -4.20
CA PRO A 121 -18.05 7.77 -3.99
C PRO A 121 -17.35 8.69 -5.00
N PRO A 122 -16.16 9.26 -4.66
CA PRO A 122 -15.33 9.95 -5.63
C PRO A 122 -14.87 8.98 -6.72
N THR A 123 -14.68 9.51 -7.94
CA THR A 123 -14.14 8.73 -9.06
C THR A 123 -12.72 9.20 -9.33
N PRO A 124 -11.70 8.31 -9.36
CA PRO A 124 -10.37 8.66 -9.82
C PRO A 124 -10.40 9.24 -11.24
N GLU A 125 -9.54 10.19 -11.55
CA GLU A 125 -9.45 10.77 -12.91
C GLU A 125 -9.22 9.69 -13.98
N LYS A 126 -8.38 8.71 -13.64
CA LYS A 126 -8.16 7.49 -14.43
C LYS A 126 -8.02 6.32 -13.48
N GLU A 127 -8.69 5.22 -13.79
CA GLU A 127 -8.59 4.00 -13.01
C GLU A 127 -7.24 3.31 -13.21
N PHE A 128 -6.67 2.80 -12.13
CA PHE A 128 -5.44 2.01 -12.20
C PHE A 128 -5.74 0.61 -12.72
N ILE A 129 -5.14 0.29 -13.85
CA ILE A 129 -5.10 -1.09 -14.35
C ILE A 129 -3.77 -1.67 -13.90
N GLN A 130 -3.80 -2.64 -12.97
CA GLN A 130 -2.58 -3.29 -12.50
C GLN A 130 -1.94 -4.05 -13.66
N PRO A 131 -0.76 -3.61 -14.16
CA PRO A 131 -0.08 -4.35 -15.20
C PRO A 131 0.41 -5.67 -14.58
N LYS A 132 0.06 -6.80 -15.18
CA LYS A 132 0.80 -8.03 -14.89
C LYS A 132 2.22 -7.84 -15.40
N PRO A 133 3.25 -8.12 -14.59
CA PRO A 133 4.61 -8.03 -15.07
C PRO A 133 4.81 -8.97 -16.27
N ASP A 134 4.88 -8.43 -17.47
CA ASP A 134 5.16 -9.15 -18.73
C ASP A 134 6.67 -9.23 -19.00
N LYS A 135 7.46 -8.47 -18.27
CA LYS A 135 8.92 -8.43 -18.30
C LYS A 135 9.49 -8.34 -16.89
N THR A 136 10.77 -8.64 -16.76
CA THR A 136 11.52 -8.51 -15.50
C THR A 136 11.39 -7.10 -14.95
N THR A 137 10.74 -6.99 -13.79
CA THR A 137 10.33 -5.72 -13.19
C THR A 137 10.82 -5.63 -11.75
N LEU A 138 11.47 -4.53 -11.41
CA LEU A 138 11.79 -4.19 -10.03
C LEU A 138 10.48 -3.86 -9.30
N PHE A 139 10.17 -4.67 -8.28
CA PHE A 139 9.00 -4.44 -7.43
C PHE A 139 9.30 -3.39 -6.37
N ASP A 140 10.41 -3.60 -5.63
CA ASP A 140 10.85 -2.67 -4.61
C ASP A 140 12.33 -2.88 -4.27
N LYS A 141 12.94 -1.90 -3.62
CA LYS A 141 14.28 -1.98 -3.10
C LYS A 141 14.36 -1.32 -1.73
N ASN A 142 15.13 -1.90 -0.81
CA ASN A 142 15.28 -1.39 0.52
C ASN A 142 16.72 -1.43 1.00
N ARG A 143 17.05 -0.42 1.79
CA ARG A 143 18.28 -0.44 2.59
C ARG A 143 18.16 -1.56 3.62
N ALA A 144 19.11 -2.48 3.60
CA ALA A 144 19.13 -3.64 4.47
C ALA A 144 20.23 -3.47 5.51
N ASP A 145 19.95 -2.79 6.59
CA ASP A 145 20.81 -2.77 7.76
C ASP A 145 20.57 -4.06 8.56
N PHE A 146 21.54 -4.98 8.44
CA PHE A 146 21.51 -6.25 9.14
C PHE A 146 22.30 -6.13 10.43
N HIS A 147 21.60 -6.20 11.54
CA HIS A 147 22.22 -6.31 12.85
C HIS A 147 22.33 -7.78 13.29
N LYS A 148 23.29 -8.04 14.12
CA LYS A 148 23.39 -9.29 14.85
C LYS A 148 22.70 -9.02 16.19
N ALA A 149 21.57 -9.69 16.45
CA ALA A 149 20.94 -9.62 17.76
C ALA A 149 21.88 -10.10 18.86
N ASP A 150 21.59 -9.76 20.10
CA ASP A 150 22.41 -10.16 21.27
C ASP A 150 22.54 -11.67 21.39
N ASP A 151 21.52 -12.43 20.91
CA ASP A 151 21.56 -13.91 20.84
C ASP A 151 22.38 -14.46 19.66
N GLY A 152 23.04 -13.58 18.91
CA GLY A 152 23.87 -13.95 17.76
C GLY A 152 23.12 -14.24 16.47
N LYS A 153 21.78 -14.18 16.47
CA LYS A 153 20.97 -14.34 15.27
C LYS A 153 21.02 -13.12 14.37
N LEU A 154 20.89 -13.36 13.09
CA LEU A 154 20.77 -12.31 12.10
C LEU A 154 19.34 -11.78 12.15
N GLU A 155 19.19 -10.56 12.61
CA GLU A 155 17.95 -9.81 12.44
C GLU A 155 18.11 -8.89 11.23
N ILE A 156 17.22 -9.05 10.28
CA ILE A 156 16.94 -7.97 9.35
C ILE A 156 16.12 -6.98 10.17
N TYR A 157 16.63 -5.80 10.35
CA TYR A 157 15.77 -4.68 10.70
C TYR A 157 14.83 -4.42 9.51
N SER A 158 13.85 -5.30 9.36
CA SER A 158 12.59 -4.87 8.82
C SER A 158 12.01 -4.06 9.96
N ASN A 159 12.28 -2.80 9.91
CA ASN A 159 11.95 -1.89 10.95
C ASN A 159 10.54 -2.18 11.41
N SER A 160 10.43 -2.39 12.70
CA SER A 160 9.19 -2.49 13.42
C SER A 160 8.24 -1.36 13.00
N PHE A 161 6.98 -1.44 13.38
CA PHE A 161 5.97 -0.40 13.31
C PHE A 161 6.47 1.07 13.41
N LEU A 162 7.59 1.34 14.10
CA LEU A 162 8.22 2.65 14.21
C LEU A 162 8.91 3.14 12.92
N ASP A 163 9.32 2.26 12.02
CA ASP A 163 9.92 2.67 10.74
C ASP A 163 8.89 2.94 9.64
N TYR A 164 7.64 2.55 9.87
CA TYR A 164 6.53 3.14 9.14
C TYR A 164 6.38 4.64 9.42
N LEU A 165 6.98 5.13 10.51
CA LEU A 165 6.94 6.52 10.95
C LEU A 165 8.10 7.37 10.40
N GLY A 166 9.07 6.77 9.72
CA GLY A 166 10.16 7.50 9.07
C GLY A 166 9.79 8.05 7.69
N CYS A 167 10.59 8.95 7.15
CA CYS A 167 10.41 9.47 5.80
C CYS A 167 10.66 8.44 4.68
N GLU A 168 10.98 7.19 5.03
CA GLU A 168 11.22 6.07 4.14
C GLU A 168 10.28 4.91 4.48
N PHE A 169 9.47 4.49 3.51
CA PHE A 169 8.62 3.31 3.65
C PHE A 169 9.44 2.04 3.39
N SER A 170 9.39 1.09 4.33
CA SER A 170 10.02 -0.23 4.16
C SER A 170 9.32 -1.07 3.08
N PRO A 171 10.02 -1.99 2.38
CA PRO A 171 9.39 -2.82 1.34
C PRO A 171 8.31 -3.71 1.95
N ASN A 172 7.19 -3.78 1.29
CA ASN A 172 6.13 -4.67 1.69
C ASN A 172 6.39 -6.09 1.20
N VAL A 173 7.15 -6.85 1.99
CA VAL A 173 7.44 -8.25 1.72
C VAL A 173 6.16 -9.09 1.61
N SER A 174 5.09 -8.69 2.32
CA SER A 174 3.80 -9.37 2.27
C SER A 174 3.14 -9.23 0.90
N GLU A 175 3.15 -8.05 0.30
CA GLU A 175 2.57 -7.82 -1.03
C GLU A 175 3.41 -8.46 -2.14
N PHE A 176 4.74 -8.46 -2.00
CA PHE A 176 5.62 -9.23 -2.88
C PHE A 176 5.27 -10.72 -2.85
N ALA A 177 5.10 -11.27 -1.66
CA ALA A 177 4.73 -12.66 -1.46
C ALA A 177 3.33 -12.95 -2.03
N LYS A 178 2.35 -12.09 -1.75
CA LYS A 178 0.98 -12.22 -2.25
C LYS A 178 0.95 -12.23 -3.77
N THR A 179 1.63 -11.27 -4.42
CA THR A 179 1.70 -11.22 -5.89
C THR A 179 2.31 -12.50 -6.47
N LEU A 180 3.36 -13.05 -5.84
CA LEU A 180 3.93 -14.32 -6.26
C LEU A 180 2.94 -15.48 -6.11
N ILE A 181 2.14 -15.51 -5.05
CA ILE A 181 1.14 -16.56 -4.83
C ILE A 181 0.04 -16.47 -5.89
N ASP A 182 -0.47 -15.26 -6.12
CA ASP A 182 -1.59 -14.99 -7.03
C ASP A 182 -1.20 -15.12 -8.52
N SER A 183 0.11 -15.06 -8.84
CA SER A 183 0.66 -15.11 -10.20
C SER A 183 1.66 -16.27 -10.35
N PRO A 184 1.20 -17.51 -10.63
CA PRO A 184 2.07 -18.70 -10.69
C PRO A 184 3.18 -18.63 -11.76
N GLU A 185 3.01 -17.79 -12.76
CA GLU A 185 3.97 -17.57 -13.86
C GLU A 185 5.19 -16.74 -13.46
N LEU A 186 5.13 -16.04 -12.30
CA LEU A 186 6.22 -15.19 -11.83
C LEU A 186 7.19 -15.97 -10.94
N THR A 187 8.47 -15.65 -11.04
CA THR A 187 9.52 -16.04 -10.11
C THR A 187 10.00 -14.81 -9.36
N GLY A 188 10.11 -14.91 -8.03
CA GLY A 188 10.66 -13.84 -7.19
C GLY A 188 12.17 -13.93 -7.15
N TYR A 189 12.85 -12.86 -7.55
CA TYR A 189 14.29 -12.73 -7.39
C TYR A 189 14.62 -11.72 -6.31
N LEU A 190 15.56 -12.08 -5.45
CA LEU A 190 16.14 -11.21 -4.44
C LEU A 190 17.58 -10.92 -4.83
N VAL A 191 17.88 -9.68 -5.19
CA VAL A 191 19.26 -9.25 -5.46
C VAL A 191 19.79 -8.58 -4.20
N ILE A 192 20.85 -9.16 -3.63
CA ILE A 192 21.37 -8.74 -2.33
C ILE A 192 22.72 -8.06 -2.51
N TYR A 193 22.79 -6.81 -2.08
CA TYR A 193 24.03 -6.04 -2.03
C TYR A 193 24.46 -5.88 -0.58
N THR A 194 25.74 -6.11 -0.32
CA THR A 194 26.35 -5.95 1.00
C THR A 194 27.22 -4.71 1.06
N LYS A 195 27.46 -4.19 2.27
CA LYS A 195 28.43 -3.11 2.47
C LYS A 195 29.82 -3.57 2.06
N PHE A 196 30.63 -2.66 1.54
CA PHE A 196 32.04 -2.94 1.24
C PHE A 196 32.73 -3.63 2.42
N GLY A 197 33.51 -4.67 2.14
CA GLY A 197 34.24 -5.47 3.14
C GLY A 197 33.44 -6.60 3.81
N LYS A 198 32.11 -6.73 3.57
CA LYS A 198 31.30 -7.82 4.14
C LYS A 198 31.18 -9.05 3.23
N GLY A 199 31.25 -8.89 1.91
CA GLY A 199 31.39 -9.90 0.88
C GLY A 199 30.28 -10.97 0.80
N LEU A 200 30.55 -11.98 -0.04
CA LEU A 200 29.61 -13.04 -0.39
C LEU A 200 29.05 -13.83 0.82
N LYS A 201 29.88 -14.09 1.83
CA LYS A 201 29.42 -14.83 3.03
C LYS A 201 28.25 -14.14 3.70
N ARG A 202 28.32 -12.81 3.84
CA ARG A 202 27.22 -12.02 4.40
C ARG A 202 26.01 -12.01 3.47
N GLY A 203 26.22 -11.86 2.17
CA GLY A 203 25.15 -11.94 1.17
C GLY A 203 24.39 -13.26 1.24
N ASN A 204 25.08 -14.39 1.38
CA ASN A 204 24.45 -15.70 1.51
C ASN A 204 23.61 -15.84 2.80
N GLN A 205 24.08 -15.29 3.92
CA GLN A 205 23.31 -15.28 5.18
C GLN A 205 22.00 -14.51 5.02
N VAL A 206 22.05 -13.34 4.42
CA VAL A 206 20.91 -12.49 4.15
C VAL A 206 19.94 -13.17 3.18
N SER A 207 20.46 -13.77 2.10
CA SER A 207 19.67 -14.55 1.15
C SER A 207 18.89 -15.67 1.84
N ALA A 208 19.60 -16.46 2.67
CA ALA A 208 19.00 -17.57 3.39
C ALA A 208 17.88 -17.11 4.33
N PHE A 209 18.11 -16.01 5.04
CA PHE A 209 17.12 -15.43 5.94
C PHE A 209 15.87 -14.96 5.16
N ALA A 210 16.05 -14.13 4.14
CA ALA A 210 14.94 -13.55 3.37
C ALA A 210 14.09 -14.62 2.69
N VAL A 211 14.74 -15.63 2.08
CA VAL A 211 14.01 -16.74 1.46
C VAL A 211 13.29 -17.59 2.49
N ASN A 212 13.89 -17.81 3.68
CA ASN A 212 13.25 -18.58 4.75
C ASN A 212 12.02 -17.84 5.29
N ASP A 213 12.08 -16.52 5.45
CA ASP A 213 10.94 -15.69 5.89
C ASP A 213 9.81 -15.75 4.86
N LEU A 214 10.10 -15.50 3.57
CA LEU A 214 9.11 -15.62 2.48
C LEU A 214 8.46 -17.00 2.42
N THR A 215 9.23 -18.06 2.65
CA THR A 215 8.71 -19.43 2.58
C THR A 215 7.90 -19.80 3.81
N ARG A 216 8.40 -19.52 5.02
CA ARG A 216 7.75 -19.95 6.27
C ARG A 216 6.61 -19.05 6.68
N ARG A 217 6.80 -17.74 6.63
CA ARG A 217 5.83 -16.75 7.08
C ARG A 217 4.76 -16.50 6.03
N TYR A 218 5.19 -16.27 4.79
CA TYR A 218 4.30 -15.88 3.70
C TYR A 218 3.90 -17.04 2.76
N LYS A 219 4.41 -18.26 3.00
CA LYS A 219 4.04 -19.47 2.25
C LYS A 219 4.37 -19.45 0.74
N VAL A 220 5.30 -18.60 0.32
CA VAL A 220 5.78 -18.64 -1.08
C VAL A 220 6.55 -19.93 -1.33
N PRO A 221 6.22 -20.72 -2.36
CA PRO A 221 6.94 -21.94 -2.68
C PRO A 221 8.43 -21.68 -2.92
N ARG A 222 9.29 -22.45 -2.25
CA ARG A 222 10.76 -22.25 -2.30
C ARG A 222 11.33 -22.27 -3.73
N ASN A 223 10.81 -23.10 -4.60
CA ASN A 223 11.26 -23.23 -6.00
C ASN A 223 10.97 -21.98 -6.84
N ARG A 224 10.09 -21.09 -6.36
CA ARG A 224 9.75 -19.82 -7.00
C ARG A 224 10.57 -18.63 -6.49
N LEU A 225 11.50 -18.89 -5.58
CA LEU A 225 12.39 -17.87 -5.04
C LEU A 225 13.82 -18.14 -5.49
N LYS A 226 14.46 -17.13 -6.05
CA LYS A 226 15.86 -17.15 -6.47
C LYS A 226 16.60 -16.00 -5.82
N THR A 227 17.88 -16.20 -5.54
CA THR A 227 18.74 -15.16 -4.97
C THR A 227 19.94 -14.92 -5.86
N ILE A 228 20.34 -13.66 -5.97
CA ILE A 228 21.54 -13.24 -6.67
C ILE A 228 22.36 -12.38 -5.70
N TYR A 229 23.63 -12.70 -5.54
CA TYR A 229 24.56 -11.80 -4.88
C TYR A 229 24.93 -10.68 -5.85
N GLY A 230 24.47 -9.47 -5.56
CA GLY A 230 24.64 -8.29 -6.41
C GLY A 230 26.00 -7.61 -6.29
N GLY A 231 26.84 -8.05 -5.33
CA GLY A 231 28.10 -7.39 -5.03
C GLY A 231 27.99 -6.43 -3.85
N ASN A 232 28.83 -5.39 -3.87
CA ASN A 232 28.87 -4.43 -2.77
C ASN A 232 28.25 -3.09 -3.19
N ARG A 233 27.59 -2.44 -2.23
CA ARG A 233 27.17 -1.04 -2.30
C ARG A 233 27.63 -0.29 -1.06
N GLU A 234 27.71 1.02 -1.13
CA GLU A 234 27.96 1.88 0.03
C GLU A 234 26.92 1.63 1.12
N ASN A 235 25.65 1.60 0.70
CA ASN A 235 24.53 1.20 1.54
C ASN A 235 24.10 -0.23 1.16
N PRO A 236 24.08 -1.18 2.12
CA PRO A 236 23.57 -2.52 1.85
C PRO A 236 22.09 -2.46 1.46
N GLU A 237 21.71 -3.27 0.48
CA GLU A 237 20.36 -3.18 -0.12
C GLU A 237 19.87 -4.56 -0.56
N ILE A 238 18.55 -4.76 -0.47
CA ILE A 238 17.86 -5.88 -1.12
C ILE A 238 16.93 -5.29 -2.17
N GLU A 239 17.01 -5.82 -3.37
CA GLU A 239 16.04 -5.56 -4.43
C GLU A 239 15.12 -6.77 -4.59
N LEU A 240 13.82 -6.52 -4.66
CA LEU A 240 12.78 -7.52 -4.92
C LEU A 240 12.31 -7.38 -6.37
N TRP A 241 12.40 -8.45 -7.13
CA TRP A 241 12.09 -8.46 -8.56
C TRP A 241 11.07 -9.52 -8.90
N PHE A 242 10.12 -9.19 -9.77
CA PHE A 242 9.30 -10.17 -10.48
C PHE A 242 9.93 -10.51 -11.81
N VAL A 243 10.07 -11.81 -12.07
CA VAL A 243 10.61 -12.31 -13.33
C VAL A 243 9.62 -13.30 -13.93
N PRO A 244 8.98 -12.97 -15.07
CA PRO A 244 8.13 -13.88 -15.81
C PRO A 244 8.89 -15.13 -16.28
N LYS A 245 8.18 -16.25 -16.45
CA LYS A 245 8.75 -17.58 -16.74
C LYS A 245 9.76 -17.60 -17.90
N ASN A 246 9.56 -16.75 -18.90
CA ASN A 246 10.36 -16.75 -20.14
C ASN A 246 11.29 -15.53 -20.24
N ASP A 247 11.42 -14.75 -19.18
CA ASP A 247 12.27 -13.55 -19.20
C ASP A 247 13.60 -13.77 -18.49
N LYS A 248 14.54 -12.86 -18.72
CA LYS A 248 15.89 -12.92 -18.15
C LYS A 248 15.89 -12.46 -16.69
N PRO A 249 16.71 -13.09 -15.83
CA PRO A 249 16.92 -12.60 -14.47
C PRO A 249 17.43 -11.15 -14.43
N PRO A 250 17.21 -10.41 -13.33
CA PRO A 250 17.74 -9.08 -13.17
C PRO A 250 19.27 -9.09 -13.20
N THR A 251 19.86 -8.07 -13.84
CA THR A 251 21.31 -7.88 -13.88
C THR A 251 21.74 -6.99 -12.69
N PRO A 252 22.57 -7.50 -11.79
CA PRO A 252 23.06 -6.72 -10.65
C PRO A 252 23.88 -5.49 -11.06
N LYS A 253 23.77 -4.42 -10.28
CA LYS A 253 24.49 -3.17 -10.47
C LYS A 253 25.20 -2.78 -9.15
N PRO A 254 26.39 -3.35 -8.85
CA PRO A 254 27.17 -2.97 -7.66
C PRO A 254 27.75 -1.56 -7.84
N ASP A 255 28.07 -0.91 -6.71
CA ASP A 255 28.84 0.32 -6.75
C ASP A 255 30.29 0.03 -7.12
N LEU A 256 30.93 0.96 -7.79
CA LEU A 256 32.36 0.93 -7.98
C LEU A 256 33.05 1.09 -6.62
N LYS A 257 34.15 0.32 -6.38
CA LYS A 257 34.92 0.50 -5.14
C LYS A 257 35.37 1.96 -5.04
N PRO A 258 35.21 2.59 -3.86
CA PRO A 258 35.82 3.90 -3.65
C PRO A 258 37.35 3.81 -3.99
N GLN A 259 37.80 4.68 -4.85
CA GLN A 259 39.24 4.85 -5.06
C GLN A 259 39.85 5.32 -3.73
N LYS A 260 40.85 4.59 -3.23
CA LYS A 260 41.56 4.96 -2.01
C LYS A 260 42.41 6.21 -2.25
#